data_128f98906e7c8d6ac0f270a5d52a4a9b
#
_entry.id   128f98906e7c8d6ac0f270a5d52a4a9b
#
_cell.length_a   1.000
_cell.length_b   1.000
_cell.length_c   1.000
_cell.angle_alpha   90.00
_cell.angle_beta   90.00
_cell.angle_gamma   90.00
#
_symmetry.space_group_name_H-M   'P 1'
#
loop_
_entity.id
_entity.type
_entity.pdbx_description
1 polymer ?
#
loop_
_entity_poly.entity_id
_entity_poly.type
_entity_poly.pdbx_seq_one_letter_code
_entity_poly.pdbx_strand_id
1 'polypeptide(L)'
;MVPIWKRSKSDVTDEEYNEFYKSNFHDFADPARTIKVHAEGALTYDALLFIPSRAPFDLYSKDYKKGLALYSSNVLIMDKCEELLPDCFNFVRGVVDSADLQLNISRETLQHNSQLRAIANKLEKKIKSELEKMRDNHRDDYEKFFEQFGRGLKFGIYQSYGMQKGLLGDLLLFYSAKQQKMVTFEEYTAAMPTDQKAIYYAAGDSTDRLAKLPVVNSVLDRGYDVLLCTQDVDEFTFQTMQTWGEGESAKELKNVASGDLGLETEDEKKAAEDATKENEGLFGAMKEALGDSVTKVAVSTKLATAEAAPACITAEGPVSLEMEKILSQMPDMGEAPKSDRVLEINAAHPVFATLKAAQEAGDAEKVKTYASLLYNQALLVEGMPLEDPVAFANAVASLMK
;
A
#
# COMPACT_ATOMS: atom_id res chain seq x y z
N MET A 1 4.88 -40.89 24.56
CA MET A 1 3.69 -40.00 24.41
C MET A 1 3.64 -39.54 22.96
N VAL A 2 2.48 -39.60 22.31
CA VAL A 2 2.34 -39.11 20.90
C VAL A 2 2.37 -37.59 20.91
N PRO A 3 3.25 -36.94 20.11
CA PRO A 3 3.30 -35.49 20.02
C PRO A 3 1.97 -34.88 19.61
N ILE A 4 1.65 -33.68 20.09
CA ILE A 4 0.36 -33.03 19.86
C ILE A 4 0.07 -32.81 18.36
N TRP A 5 1.11 -32.55 17.56
CA TRP A 5 0.99 -32.36 16.12
C TRP A 5 0.69 -33.66 15.34
N LYS A 6 0.78 -34.82 15.98
CA LYS A 6 0.43 -36.14 15.39
C LYS A 6 -0.90 -36.69 15.88
N ARG A 7 -1.47 -36.13 16.95
CA ARG A 7 -2.78 -36.57 17.43
C ARG A 7 -3.87 -36.16 16.46
N SER A 8 -5.00 -36.91 16.42
CA SER A 8 -6.16 -36.50 15.65
C SER A 8 -6.70 -35.15 16.15
N LYS A 9 -7.29 -34.36 15.26
CA LYS A 9 -7.92 -33.08 15.64
C LYS A 9 -9.05 -33.27 16.66
N SER A 10 -9.73 -34.42 16.64
CA SER A 10 -10.78 -34.78 17.62
C SER A 10 -10.24 -35.08 19.01
N ASP A 11 -8.96 -35.37 19.16
CA ASP A 11 -8.34 -35.85 20.40
C ASP A 11 -7.54 -34.75 21.11
N VAL A 12 -7.62 -33.52 20.60
CA VAL A 12 -6.91 -32.36 21.15
C VAL A 12 -7.88 -31.20 21.24
N THR A 13 -7.96 -30.56 22.41
CA THR A 13 -8.80 -29.40 22.63
C THR A 13 -8.10 -28.11 22.18
N ASP A 14 -8.86 -27.04 21.99
CA ASP A 14 -8.31 -25.74 21.65
C ASP A 14 -7.42 -25.21 22.78
N GLU A 15 -7.75 -25.52 24.05
CA GLU A 15 -6.96 -25.17 25.21
C GLU A 15 -5.59 -25.86 25.18
N GLU A 16 -5.53 -27.15 24.83
CA GLU A 16 -4.27 -27.88 24.68
C GLU A 16 -3.39 -27.27 23.57
N TYR A 17 -3.98 -26.87 22.45
CA TYR A 17 -3.25 -26.15 21.38
C TYR A 17 -2.74 -24.80 21.85
N ASN A 18 -3.55 -24.03 22.57
CA ASN A 18 -3.18 -22.73 23.10
C ASN A 18 -2.05 -22.83 24.14
N GLU A 19 -2.10 -23.82 25.03
CA GLU A 19 -1.03 -24.08 26.01
C GLU A 19 0.27 -24.50 25.33
N PHE A 20 0.16 -25.37 24.33
CA PHE A 20 1.32 -25.76 23.52
C PHE A 20 1.96 -24.55 22.84
N TYR A 21 1.15 -23.70 22.21
CA TYR A 21 1.62 -22.48 21.54
C TYR A 21 2.33 -21.55 22.51
N LYS A 22 1.68 -21.19 23.62
CA LYS A 22 2.26 -20.29 24.63
C LYS A 22 3.57 -20.82 25.22
N SER A 23 3.62 -22.10 25.50
CA SER A 23 4.81 -22.72 26.12
C SER A 23 5.98 -22.83 25.17
N ASN A 24 5.73 -23.19 23.89
CA ASN A 24 6.83 -23.44 22.92
C ASN A 24 7.33 -22.19 22.22
N PHE A 25 6.47 -21.17 22.03
CA PHE A 25 6.82 -19.95 21.32
C PHE A 25 6.94 -18.72 22.23
N HIS A 26 6.85 -18.94 23.56
CA HIS A 26 7.01 -17.91 24.59
C HIS A 26 6.06 -16.71 24.38
N ASP A 27 4.85 -16.99 23.92
CA ASP A 27 3.79 -16.00 23.77
C ASP A 27 2.86 -16.07 25.01
N PHE A 28 2.32 -14.93 25.41
CA PHE A 28 1.39 -14.84 26.55
C PHE A 28 -0.08 -14.83 26.10
N ALA A 29 -0.33 -14.58 24.83
CA ALA A 29 -1.65 -14.56 24.24
C ALA A 29 -1.97 -15.87 23.51
N ASP A 30 -3.25 -16.18 23.38
CA ASP A 30 -3.66 -17.28 22.52
C ASP A 30 -3.46 -16.91 21.04
N PRO A 31 -3.17 -17.89 20.18
CA PRO A 31 -3.04 -17.63 18.76
C PRO A 31 -4.37 -17.22 18.13
N ALA A 32 -4.35 -16.34 17.14
CA ALA A 32 -5.54 -15.99 16.36
C ALA A 32 -6.10 -17.18 15.57
N ARG A 33 -5.23 -18.08 15.12
CA ARG A 33 -5.61 -19.31 14.40
C ARG A 33 -4.63 -20.45 14.67
N THR A 34 -5.20 -21.67 14.78
CA THR A 34 -4.47 -22.93 14.81
C THR A 34 -4.76 -23.71 13.53
N ILE A 35 -3.72 -24.11 12.83
CA ILE A 35 -3.79 -24.79 11.54
C ILE A 35 -3.17 -26.16 11.69
N LYS A 36 -3.97 -27.20 11.63
CA LYS A 36 -3.53 -28.59 11.65
C LYS A 36 -3.51 -29.13 10.21
N VAL A 37 -2.40 -29.75 9.84
CA VAL A 37 -2.23 -30.44 8.56
C VAL A 37 -1.76 -31.83 8.81
N HIS A 38 -2.40 -32.82 8.17
CA HIS A 38 -1.93 -34.16 8.03
C HIS A 38 -1.97 -34.51 6.54
N ALA A 39 -0.87 -34.92 5.99
CA ALA A 39 -0.73 -35.27 4.58
C ALA A 39 -0.14 -36.66 4.43
N GLU A 40 -0.79 -37.50 3.64
CA GLU A 40 -0.33 -38.82 3.26
C GLU A 40 -0.27 -38.95 1.74
N GLY A 41 0.66 -39.74 1.22
CA GLY A 41 0.80 -40.01 -0.20
C GLY A 41 2.23 -39.99 -0.67
N ALA A 42 2.54 -39.29 -1.75
CA ALA A 42 3.90 -39.17 -2.27
C ALA A 42 4.87 -38.50 -1.27
N LEU A 43 4.34 -37.79 -0.30
CA LEU A 43 5.07 -37.14 0.80
C LEU A 43 4.16 -37.14 2.04
N THR A 44 4.66 -37.74 3.12
CA THR A 44 3.94 -37.84 4.39
C THR A 44 4.51 -36.86 5.40
N TYR A 45 3.65 -35.98 5.94
CA TYR A 45 4.04 -35.07 7.01
C TYR A 45 2.86 -34.63 7.86
N ASP A 46 3.15 -34.29 9.11
CA ASP A 46 2.27 -33.60 10.03
C ASP A 46 2.74 -32.18 10.24
N ALA A 47 1.83 -31.21 10.26
CA ALA A 47 2.16 -29.84 10.64
C ALA A 47 1.11 -29.28 11.60
N LEU A 48 1.59 -28.52 12.57
CA LEU A 48 0.78 -27.73 13.48
C LEU A 48 1.30 -26.31 13.44
N LEU A 49 0.53 -25.39 12.80
CA LEU A 49 0.91 -24.02 12.60
C LEU A 49 -0.01 -23.11 13.40
N PHE A 50 0.53 -21.96 13.79
CA PHE A 50 -0.17 -20.95 14.55
C PHE A 50 0.02 -19.57 13.90
N ILE A 51 -1.05 -18.82 13.80
CA ILE A 51 -1.02 -17.41 13.47
C ILE A 51 -1.12 -16.66 14.79
N PRO A 52 -0.11 -15.88 15.21
CA PRO A 52 -0.17 -15.08 16.43
C PRO A 52 -1.32 -14.07 16.40
N SER A 53 -1.88 -13.73 17.56
CA SER A 53 -2.87 -12.65 17.67
C SER A 53 -2.25 -11.26 17.62
N ARG A 54 -0.94 -11.15 17.89
CA ARG A 54 -0.18 -9.90 17.86
C ARG A 54 1.15 -10.09 17.16
N ALA A 55 1.59 -9.06 16.46
CA ALA A 55 2.92 -9.08 15.85
C ALA A 55 4.00 -9.09 16.93
N PRO A 56 5.01 -9.99 16.83
CA PRO A 56 6.19 -9.91 17.67
C PRO A 56 6.87 -8.54 17.53
N PHE A 57 7.37 -8.02 18.63
CA PHE A 57 8.03 -6.71 18.66
C PHE A 57 9.18 -6.58 17.64
N ASP A 58 9.90 -7.67 17.42
CA ASP A 58 11.06 -7.74 16.54
C ASP A 58 10.75 -8.21 15.11
N LEU A 59 9.48 -8.40 14.74
CA LEU A 59 9.05 -8.99 13.46
C LEU A 59 9.71 -8.36 12.23
N TYR A 60 9.95 -7.06 12.26
CA TYR A 60 10.56 -6.30 11.16
C TYR A 60 12.03 -5.92 11.43
N SER A 61 12.64 -6.47 12.48
CA SER A 61 14.06 -6.26 12.76
C SER A 61 14.95 -7.14 11.88
N LYS A 62 16.19 -6.70 11.64
CA LYS A 62 17.19 -7.49 10.89
C LYS A 62 17.57 -8.80 11.60
N ASP A 63 17.39 -8.85 12.91
CA ASP A 63 17.75 -10.02 13.74
C ASP A 63 16.61 -11.03 13.87
N TYR A 64 15.42 -10.70 13.36
CA TYR A 64 14.28 -11.60 13.42
C TYR A 64 14.51 -12.83 12.55
N LYS A 65 14.39 -14.00 13.16
CA LYS A 65 14.53 -15.28 12.48
C LYS A 65 13.15 -15.92 12.30
N LYS A 66 12.67 -15.95 11.08
CA LYS A 66 11.50 -16.73 10.69
C LYS A 66 11.81 -18.22 10.72
N GLY A 67 10.79 -19.05 10.60
CA GLY A 67 10.94 -20.48 10.37
C GLY A 67 10.08 -21.32 11.30
N LEU A 68 9.85 -22.54 10.86
CA LEU A 68 9.13 -23.56 11.60
C LEU A 68 10.11 -24.57 12.19
N ALA A 69 9.79 -25.13 13.35
CA ALA A 69 10.55 -26.24 13.92
C ALA A 69 10.38 -27.47 13.02
N LEU A 70 11.49 -27.98 12.49
CA LEU A 70 11.51 -29.14 11.59
C LEU A 70 11.92 -30.39 12.36
N TYR A 71 11.04 -31.38 12.32
CA TYR A 71 11.26 -32.70 12.89
C TYR A 71 11.31 -33.75 11.78
N SER A 72 12.06 -34.81 12.03
CA SER A 72 12.01 -36.08 11.27
C SER A 72 11.78 -37.21 12.23
N SER A 73 10.68 -37.94 12.06
CA SER A 73 10.31 -39.06 12.95
C SER A 73 10.34 -38.72 14.44
N ASN A 74 9.82 -37.53 14.82
CA ASN A 74 9.81 -36.96 16.17
C ASN A 74 11.18 -36.49 16.71
N VAL A 75 12.23 -36.48 15.89
CA VAL A 75 13.54 -35.94 16.25
C VAL A 75 13.69 -34.54 15.68
N LEU A 76 14.01 -33.58 16.54
CA LEU A 76 14.25 -32.19 16.10
C LEU A 76 15.48 -32.11 15.21
N ILE A 77 15.32 -31.68 13.98
CA ILE A 77 16.41 -31.45 13.02
C ILE A 77 16.85 -29.99 13.08
N MET A 78 15.89 -29.08 13.11
CA MET A 78 16.15 -27.63 13.09
C MET A 78 15.05 -26.90 13.84
N ASP A 79 15.43 -26.00 14.74
CA ASP A 79 14.49 -25.20 15.54
C ASP A 79 13.75 -24.16 14.68
N LYS A 80 14.42 -23.59 13.68
CA LYS A 80 13.86 -22.62 12.75
C LYS A 80 14.30 -22.93 11.32
N CYS A 81 13.50 -23.69 10.59
CA CYS A 81 13.70 -23.97 9.18
C CYS A 81 13.06 -22.83 8.36
N GLU A 82 13.88 -21.92 7.87
CA GLU A 82 13.47 -20.73 7.13
C GLU A 82 12.87 -21.08 5.77
N GLU A 83 13.29 -22.18 5.17
CA GLU A 83 12.87 -22.67 3.85
C GLU A 83 11.40 -23.14 3.81
N LEU A 84 10.78 -23.38 4.97
CA LEU A 84 9.39 -23.82 5.08
C LEU A 84 8.37 -22.67 4.93
N LEU A 85 8.81 -21.43 5.04
CA LEU A 85 7.93 -20.26 4.97
C LEU A 85 8.50 -19.18 4.04
N PRO A 86 7.67 -18.62 3.14
CA PRO A 86 8.03 -17.39 2.45
C PRO A 86 8.12 -16.21 3.42
N ASP A 87 8.82 -15.14 3.02
CA ASP A 87 9.00 -13.96 3.87
C ASP A 87 7.68 -13.27 4.25
N CYS A 88 6.70 -13.30 3.36
CA CYS A 88 5.38 -12.73 3.60
C CYS A 88 4.59 -13.43 4.72
N PHE A 89 4.95 -14.67 5.07
CA PHE A 89 4.35 -15.43 6.18
C PHE A 89 5.33 -15.66 7.34
N ASN A 90 6.32 -14.78 7.48
CA ASN A 90 7.35 -14.85 8.52
C ASN A 90 6.79 -14.84 9.96
N PHE A 91 5.57 -14.35 10.15
CA PHE A 91 4.89 -14.33 11.43
C PHE A 91 4.35 -15.68 11.88
N VAL A 92 4.21 -16.67 10.96
CA VAL A 92 3.67 -17.99 11.29
C VAL A 92 4.65 -18.74 12.18
N ARG A 93 4.15 -19.34 13.25
CA ARG A 93 4.87 -20.20 14.17
C ARG A 93 4.39 -21.63 14.01
N GLY A 94 5.19 -22.60 14.37
CA GLY A 94 4.72 -23.99 14.35
C GLY A 94 5.80 -25.03 14.18
N VAL A 95 5.31 -26.24 13.94
CA VAL A 95 6.09 -27.46 13.84
C VAL A 95 5.72 -28.20 12.56
N VAL A 96 6.70 -28.77 11.88
CA VAL A 96 6.54 -29.70 10.77
C VAL A 96 7.32 -30.98 11.09
N ASP A 97 6.70 -32.13 10.95
CA ASP A 97 7.33 -33.45 11.18
C ASP A 97 7.08 -34.34 9.98
N SER A 98 8.13 -34.79 9.31
CA SER A 98 8.03 -35.70 8.18
C SER A 98 9.00 -36.86 8.34
N ALA A 99 8.46 -38.09 8.24
CA ALA A 99 9.27 -39.30 8.26
C ALA A 99 10.09 -39.51 6.99
N ASP A 100 9.69 -38.85 5.89
CA ASP A 100 10.35 -38.95 4.58
C ASP A 100 11.65 -38.14 4.49
N LEU A 101 11.89 -37.23 5.46
CA LEU A 101 13.11 -36.45 5.52
C LEU A 101 14.23 -37.24 6.21
N GLN A 102 15.41 -37.27 5.61
CA GLN A 102 16.56 -37.99 6.16
C GLN A 102 17.16 -37.24 7.35
N LEU A 103 17.54 -37.97 8.41
CA LEU A 103 18.09 -37.42 9.66
C LEU A 103 19.47 -36.74 9.49
N ASN A 104 20.22 -37.07 8.44
CA ASN A 104 21.58 -36.55 8.19
C ASN A 104 21.59 -35.35 7.23
N ILE A 105 20.57 -34.53 7.25
CA ILE A 105 20.46 -33.37 6.35
C ILE A 105 21.24 -32.21 6.98
N SER A 106 22.31 -31.76 6.32
CA SER A 106 22.95 -30.50 6.64
C SER A 106 22.10 -29.32 6.15
N ARG A 107 22.30 -28.14 6.73
CA ARG A 107 21.60 -26.93 6.30
C ARG A 107 21.76 -26.65 4.79
N GLU A 108 22.94 -26.93 4.25
CA GLU A 108 23.22 -26.79 2.80
C GLU A 108 22.43 -27.78 1.93
N THR A 109 22.19 -29.00 2.45
CA THR A 109 21.42 -30.03 1.78
C THR A 109 19.93 -29.76 1.81
N LEU A 110 19.41 -29.08 2.85
CA LEU A 110 18.01 -28.68 2.97
C LEU A 110 17.59 -27.68 1.88
N GLN A 111 18.45 -26.73 1.54
CA GLN A 111 18.16 -25.71 0.51
C GLN A 111 17.89 -26.31 -0.88
N HIS A 112 18.38 -27.51 -1.15
CA HIS A 112 18.18 -28.23 -2.41
C HIS A 112 17.21 -29.40 -2.31
N ASN A 113 16.59 -29.62 -1.16
CA ASN A 113 15.70 -30.75 -0.93
C ASN A 113 14.32 -30.51 -1.59
N SER A 114 14.00 -31.27 -2.61
CA SER A 114 12.73 -31.18 -3.34
C SER A 114 11.51 -31.52 -2.46
N GLN A 115 11.67 -32.38 -1.47
CA GLN A 115 10.61 -32.75 -0.52
C GLN A 115 10.29 -31.57 0.39
N LEU A 116 11.31 -30.88 0.90
CA LEU A 116 11.13 -29.69 1.74
C LEU A 116 10.39 -28.58 0.98
N ARG A 117 10.78 -28.32 -0.28
CA ARG A 117 10.09 -27.36 -1.14
C ARG A 117 8.63 -27.76 -1.41
N ALA A 118 8.37 -29.06 -1.59
CA ALA A 118 6.99 -29.54 -1.79
C ALA A 118 6.14 -29.34 -0.53
N ILE A 119 6.71 -29.53 0.67
CA ILE A 119 6.05 -29.23 1.95
C ILE A 119 5.79 -27.71 2.03
N ALA A 120 6.80 -26.88 1.81
CA ALA A 120 6.69 -25.42 1.87
C ALA A 120 5.56 -24.88 0.97
N ASN A 121 5.51 -25.33 -0.28
CA ASN A 121 4.46 -24.93 -1.23
C ASN A 121 3.05 -25.36 -0.78
N LYS A 122 2.91 -26.51 -0.13
CA LYS A 122 1.62 -26.95 0.42
C LYS A 122 1.24 -26.13 1.66
N LEU A 123 2.19 -25.83 2.53
CA LEU A 123 1.96 -25.00 3.71
C LEU A 123 1.57 -23.56 3.32
N GLU A 124 2.24 -22.98 2.35
CA GLU A 124 1.93 -21.65 1.80
C GLU A 124 0.47 -21.58 1.34
N LYS A 125 0.04 -22.53 0.51
CA LYS A 125 -1.37 -22.62 0.04
C LYS A 125 -2.34 -22.83 1.20
N LYS A 126 -1.95 -23.63 2.20
CA LYS A 126 -2.80 -23.88 3.36
C LYS A 126 -2.95 -22.66 4.23
N ILE A 127 -1.87 -21.91 4.48
CA ILE A 127 -1.90 -20.65 5.21
C ILE A 127 -2.80 -19.65 4.48
N LYS A 128 -2.60 -19.46 3.16
CA LYS A 128 -3.48 -18.60 2.33
C LYS A 128 -4.94 -18.99 2.52
N SER A 129 -5.28 -20.26 2.33
CA SER A 129 -6.67 -20.73 2.45
C SER A 129 -7.29 -20.50 3.83
N GLU A 130 -6.50 -20.61 4.91
CA GLU A 130 -7.02 -20.33 6.26
C GLU A 130 -7.20 -18.82 6.50
N LEU A 131 -6.34 -17.99 5.93
CA LEU A 131 -6.51 -16.52 5.95
C LEU A 131 -7.74 -16.09 5.13
N GLU A 132 -7.96 -16.69 3.97
CA GLU A 132 -9.18 -16.45 3.16
C GLU A 132 -10.45 -16.84 3.94
N LYS A 133 -10.47 -18.01 4.57
CA LYS A 133 -11.61 -18.42 5.42
C LYS A 133 -11.84 -17.45 6.59
N MET A 134 -10.77 -16.94 7.18
CA MET A 134 -10.88 -15.95 8.24
C MET A 134 -11.46 -14.64 7.69
N ARG A 135 -11.00 -14.17 6.53
CA ARG A 135 -11.52 -12.99 5.83
C ARG A 135 -13.01 -13.12 5.52
N ASP A 136 -13.43 -14.28 5.03
CA ASP A 136 -14.79 -14.49 4.51
C ASP A 136 -15.81 -14.81 5.62
N ASN A 137 -15.39 -15.53 6.68
CA ASN A 137 -16.31 -16.02 7.70
C ASN A 137 -16.13 -15.33 9.07
N HIS A 138 -15.03 -14.61 9.29
CA HIS A 138 -14.68 -13.97 10.58
C HIS A 138 -13.99 -12.63 10.30
N ARG A 139 -14.70 -11.73 9.61
CA ARG A 139 -14.14 -10.46 9.11
C ARG A 139 -13.48 -9.62 10.19
N ASP A 140 -14.12 -9.44 11.34
CA ASP A 140 -13.59 -8.63 12.43
C ASP A 140 -12.24 -9.17 12.96
N ASP A 141 -12.10 -10.50 13.00
CA ASP A 141 -10.84 -11.13 13.42
C ASP A 141 -9.78 -10.98 12.32
N TYR A 142 -10.20 -11.04 11.05
CA TYR A 142 -9.29 -10.83 9.93
C TYR A 142 -8.78 -9.38 9.86
N GLU A 143 -9.62 -8.40 10.15
CA GLU A 143 -9.20 -7.00 10.20
C GLU A 143 -8.18 -6.76 11.32
N LYS A 144 -8.38 -7.36 12.51
CA LYS A 144 -7.37 -7.34 13.60
C LYS A 144 -6.06 -8.02 13.19
N PHE A 145 -6.14 -9.16 12.50
CA PHE A 145 -4.98 -9.82 11.92
C PHE A 145 -4.27 -8.92 10.91
N PHE A 146 -5.04 -8.32 10.01
CA PHE A 146 -4.50 -7.46 8.95
C PHE A 146 -3.84 -6.18 9.51
N GLU A 147 -4.37 -5.62 10.58
CA GLU A 147 -3.75 -4.51 11.31
C GLU A 147 -2.34 -4.87 11.80
N GLN A 148 -2.11 -6.11 12.25
CA GLN A 148 -0.84 -6.57 12.77
C GLN A 148 0.14 -7.00 11.67
N PHE A 149 -0.34 -7.66 10.62
CA PHE A 149 0.50 -8.37 9.65
C PHE A 149 0.33 -7.91 8.20
N GLY A 150 -0.66 -7.08 7.91
CA GLY A 150 -0.98 -6.62 6.55
C GLY A 150 0.18 -5.93 5.85
N ARG A 151 0.98 -5.15 6.60
CA ARG A 151 2.20 -4.52 6.08
C ARG A 151 3.18 -5.56 5.52
N GLY A 152 3.35 -6.69 6.19
CA GLY A 152 4.23 -7.79 5.73
C GLY A 152 3.71 -8.45 4.45
N LEU A 153 2.38 -8.61 4.32
CA LEU A 153 1.76 -9.15 3.10
C LEU A 153 1.98 -8.20 1.91
N LYS A 154 1.76 -6.90 2.10
CA LYS A 154 2.01 -5.87 1.09
C LYS A 154 3.48 -5.82 0.68
N PHE A 155 4.38 -5.80 1.67
CA PHE A 155 5.82 -5.83 1.43
C PHE A 155 6.27 -7.08 0.66
N GLY A 156 5.64 -8.25 0.89
CA GLY A 156 5.90 -9.48 0.14
C GLY A 156 5.65 -9.33 -1.37
N ILE A 157 4.62 -8.58 -1.77
CA ILE A 157 4.37 -8.26 -3.18
C ILE A 157 5.47 -7.37 -3.75
N TYR A 158 5.82 -6.30 -3.03
CA TYR A 158 6.88 -5.39 -3.43
C TYR A 158 8.24 -6.09 -3.55
N GLN A 159 8.67 -6.82 -2.52
CA GLN A 159 9.95 -7.51 -2.46
C GLN A 159 10.09 -8.61 -3.54
N SER A 160 8.99 -9.24 -3.90
CA SER A 160 8.95 -10.26 -4.96
C SER A 160 8.81 -9.67 -6.38
N TYR A 161 8.89 -8.35 -6.53
CA TYR A 161 8.66 -7.66 -7.81
C TYR A 161 7.32 -8.08 -8.46
N GLY A 162 6.28 -8.26 -7.65
CA GLY A 162 4.94 -8.66 -8.08
C GLY A 162 4.72 -10.16 -8.32
N MET A 163 5.75 -11.01 -8.19
CA MET A 163 5.59 -12.46 -8.40
C MET A 163 4.60 -13.11 -7.42
N GLN A 164 4.47 -12.56 -6.21
CA GLN A 164 3.51 -13.04 -5.21
C GLN A 164 2.14 -12.35 -5.28
N LYS A 165 1.87 -11.53 -6.28
CA LYS A 165 0.57 -10.86 -6.46
C LYS A 165 -0.61 -11.84 -6.45
N GLY A 166 -0.50 -12.96 -7.18
CA GLY A 166 -1.55 -14.00 -7.21
C GLY A 166 -1.73 -14.75 -5.88
N LEU A 167 -0.69 -14.82 -5.03
CA LEU A 167 -0.79 -15.41 -3.71
C LEU A 167 -1.45 -14.46 -2.70
N LEU A 168 -1.02 -13.20 -2.69
CA LEU A 168 -1.27 -12.27 -1.59
C LEU A 168 -2.36 -11.25 -1.89
N GLY A 169 -2.61 -10.93 -3.16
CA GLY A 169 -3.49 -9.82 -3.54
C GLY A 169 -4.92 -9.95 -2.98
N ASP A 170 -5.47 -11.18 -2.94
CA ASP A 170 -6.79 -11.45 -2.37
C ASP A 170 -6.85 -11.23 -0.84
N LEU A 171 -5.69 -11.25 -0.19
CA LEU A 171 -5.57 -11.08 1.25
C LEU A 171 -5.45 -9.61 1.68
N LEU A 172 -5.28 -8.68 0.75
CA LEU A 172 -5.07 -7.28 1.09
C LEU A 172 -6.38 -6.57 1.40
N LEU A 173 -6.31 -5.69 2.41
CA LEU A 173 -7.39 -4.79 2.78
C LEU A 173 -6.94 -3.34 2.65
N PHE A 174 -7.86 -2.48 2.21
CA PHE A 174 -7.68 -1.04 2.12
C PHE A 174 -8.96 -0.33 2.56
N TYR A 175 -8.83 0.87 3.11
CA TYR A 175 -10.00 1.64 3.53
C TYR A 175 -10.67 2.30 2.33
N SER A 176 -11.94 2.01 2.09
CA SER A 176 -12.76 2.65 1.06
C SER A 176 -13.31 3.97 1.56
N ALA A 177 -13.04 5.06 0.85
CA ALA A 177 -13.56 6.38 1.16
C ALA A 177 -15.08 6.45 1.06
N LYS A 178 -15.66 5.79 0.04
CA LYS A 178 -17.10 5.78 -0.22
C LYS A 178 -17.86 4.84 0.73
N GLN A 179 -17.32 3.63 0.98
CA GLN A 179 -17.97 2.63 1.83
C GLN A 179 -17.67 2.82 3.32
N GLN A 180 -16.67 3.64 3.66
CA GLN A 180 -16.22 3.94 5.04
C GLN A 180 -15.89 2.69 5.86
N LYS A 181 -15.25 1.71 5.22
CA LYS A 181 -14.81 0.44 5.82
C LYS A 181 -13.60 -0.12 5.08
N MET A 182 -12.95 -1.11 5.70
CA MET A 182 -11.93 -1.91 5.02
C MET A 182 -12.59 -2.78 3.96
N VAL A 183 -11.98 -2.84 2.76
CA VAL A 183 -12.46 -3.64 1.62
C VAL A 183 -11.29 -4.37 0.96
N THR A 184 -11.58 -5.52 0.35
CA THR A 184 -10.67 -6.18 -0.59
C THR A 184 -10.77 -5.53 -1.97
N PHE A 185 -9.83 -5.84 -2.86
CA PHE A 185 -9.96 -5.45 -4.26
C PHE A 185 -11.20 -6.05 -4.93
N GLU A 186 -11.59 -7.28 -4.56
CA GLU A 186 -12.80 -7.94 -5.08
C GLU A 186 -14.06 -7.17 -4.65
N GLU A 187 -14.17 -6.82 -3.35
CA GLU A 187 -15.29 -6.03 -2.83
C GLU A 187 -15.35 -4.63 -3.47
N TYR A 188 -14.20 -4.00 -3.69
CA TYR A 188 -14.12 -2.72 -4.39
C TYR A 188 -14.61 -2.85 -5.82
N THR A 189 -14.09 -3.83 -6.59
CA THR A 189 -14.46 -4.00 -8.01
C THR A 189 -15.90 -4.44 -8.19
N ALA A 190 -16.47 -5.24 -7.26
CA ALA A 190 -17.88 -5.60 -7.26
C ALA A 190 -18.82 -4.38 -7.05
N ALA A 191 -18.35 -3.35 -6.36
CA ALA A 191 -19.10 -2.12 -6.10
C ALA A 191 -18.85 -1.01 -7.15
N MET A 192 -17.93 -1.25 -8.11
CA MET A 192 -17.59 -0.27 -9.15
C MET A 192 -18.77 0.00 -10.09
N PRO A 193 -19.04 1.26 -10.45
CA PRO A 193 -19.88 1.59 -11.59
C PRO A 193 -19.35 0.95 -12.89
N THR A 194 -20.25 0.64 -13.81
CA THR A 194 -19.90 -0.08 -15.06
C THR A 194 -18.97 0.71 -15.99
N ASP A 195 -18.99 2.02 -15.89
CA ASP A 195 -18.14 2.96 -16.65
C ASP A 195 -16.77 3.21 -16.00
N GLN A 196 -16.57 2.80 -14.74
CA GLN A 196 -15.29 2.93 -14.06
C GLN A 196 -14.25 1.94 -14.61
N LYS A 197 -13.12 2.47 -15.07
CA LYS A 197 -12.07 1.68 -15.74
C LYS A 197 -10.92 1.28 -14.84
N ALA A 198 -10.66 2.06 -13.79
CA ALA A 198 -9.51 1.89 -12.90
C ALA A 198 -9.94 1.80 -11.43
N ILE A 199 -9.10 1.21 -10.60
CA ILE A 199 -9.16 1.28 -9.14
C ILE A 199 -8.35 2.49 -8.73
N TYR A 200 -8.99 3.46 -8.08
CA TYR A 200 -8.36 4.69 -7.62
C TYR A 200 -7.88 4.54 -6.18
N TYR A 201 -6.70 5.06 -5.89
CA TYR A 201 -6.16 5.10 -4.54
C TYR A 201 -5.45 6.42 -4.25
N ALA A 202 -5.41 6.77 -2.98
CA ALA A 202 -4.60 7.86 -2.44
C ALA A 202 -3.70 7.30 -1.33
N ALA A 203 -2.44 7.70 -1.29
CA ALA A 203 -1.49 7.29 -0.27
C ALA A 203 -1.03 8.49 0.56
N GLY A 204 -0.89 8.31 1.89
CA GLY A 204 -0.45 9.35 2.80
C GLY A 204 -0.64 8.99 4.28
N ASP A 205 -0.56 9.97 5.18
CA ASP A 205 -0.36 9.75 6.61
C ASP A 205 -1.61 9.26 7.37
N SER A 206 -2.82 9.63 6.92
CA SER A 206 -4.07 9.23 7.59
C SER A 206 -5.29 9.28 6.67
N THR A 207 -6.26 8.42 6.95
CA THR A 207 -7.54 8.36 6.21
C THR A 207 -8.31 9.68 6.29
N ASP A 208 -8.33 10.34 7.45
CA ASP A 208 -9.03 11.62 7.65
C ASP A 208 -8.46 12.75 6.79
N ARG A 209 -7.16 12.73 6.55
CA ARG A 209 -6.50 13.70 5.70
C ARG A 209 -6.73 13.37 4.23
N LEU A 210 -6.50 12.12 3.85
CA LEU A 210 -6.69 11.65 2.48
C LEU A 210 -8.12 11.89 1.99
N ALA A 211 -9.13 11.64 2.83
CA ALA A 211 -10.53 11.89 2.51
C ALA A 211 -10.86 13.37 2.23
N LYS A 212 -10.00 14.31 2.65
CA LYS A 212 -10.18 15.76 2.43
C LYS A 212 -9.39 16.30 1.25
N LEU A 213 -8.56 15.46 0.61
CA LEU A 213 -7.78 15.90 -0.55
C LEU A 213 -8.69 16.32 -1.70
N PRO A 214 -8.44 17.46 -2.33
CA PRO A 214 -9.24 17.94 -3.48
C PRO A 214 -9.29 16.91 -4.61
N VAL A 215 -8.18 16.23 -4.88
CA VAL A 215 -8.09 15.19 -5.91
C VAL A 215 -8.91 13.94 -5.56
N VAL A 216 -9.00 13.57 -4.28
CA VAL A 216 -9.88 12.48 -3.81
C VAL A 216 -11.34 12.86 -3.98
N ASN A 217 -11.70 14.08 -3.56
CA ASN A 217 -13.08 14.56 -3.69
C ASN A 217 -13.51 14.63 -5.16
N SER A 218 -12.64 15.03 -6.09
CA SER A 218 -12.95 15.06 -7.51
C SER A 218 -13.33 13.69 -8.09
N VAL A 219 -12.74 12.62 -7.57
CA VAL A 219 -13.07 11.23 -7.94
C VAL A 219 -14.40 10.80 -7.33
N LEU A 220 -14.60 11.11 -6.03
CA LEU A 220 -15.83 10.80 -5.30
C LEU A 220 -17.05 11.53 -5.90
N ASP A 221 -16.90 12.79 -6.30
CA ASP A 221 -17.96 13.61 -6.92
C ASP A 221 -18.42 13.04 -8.28
N ARG A 222 -17.54 12.32 -8.97
CA ARG A 222 -17.89 11.57 -10.18
C ARG A 222 -18.61 10.24 -9.88
N GLY A 223 -18.81 9.91 -8.59
CA GLY A 223 -19.51 8.71 -8.13
C GLY A 223 -18.61 7.48 -8.00
N TYR A 224 -17.31 7.61 -8.21
CA TYR A 224 -16.33 6.53 -8.05
C TYR A 224 -15.83 6.44 -6.60
N ASP A 225 -15.16 5.35 -6.26
CA ASP A 225 -14.58 5.14 -4.94
C ASP A 225 -13.06 5.32 -4.98
N VAL A 226 -12.45 5.60 -3.82
CA VAL A 226 -11.00 5.75 -3.65
C VAL A 226 -10.55 4.94 -2.45
N LEU A 227 -9.52 4.11 -2.63
CA LEU A 227 -8.85 3.41 -1.54
C LEU A 227 -7.88 4.37 -0.82
N LEU A 228 -8.05 4.56 0.47
CA LEU A 228 -7.20 5.40 1.30
C LEU A 228 -6.11 4.54 1.96
N CYS A 229 -4.89 4.73 1.54
CA CYS A 229 -3.73 3.91 1.85
C CYS A 229 -2.82 4.66 2.81
N THR A 230 -2.61 4.13 4.03
CA THR A 230 -1.92 4.85 5.11
C THR A 230 -0.63 4.18 5.58
N GLN A 231 -0.21 3.11 4.94
CA GLN A 231 1.05 2.45 5.24
C GLN A 231 2.11 2.84 4.20
N ASP A 232 3.32 3.10 4.66
CA ASP A 232 4.47 3.49 3.83
C ASP A 232 4.78 2.53 2.67
N VAL A 233 4.40 1.26 2.79
CA VAL A 233 4.56 0.23 1.75
C VAL A 233 3.47 0.29 0.68
N ASP A 234 2.34 0.96 0.94
CA ASP A 234 1.16 0.92 0.05
C ASP A 234 1.49 1.41 -1.36
N GLU A 235 2.08 2.58 -1.48
CA GLU A 235 2.43 3.16 -2.77
C GLU A 235 3.33 2.24 -3.60
N PHE A 236 4.36 1.66 -2.97
CA PHE A 236 5.27 0.72 -3.63
C PHE A 236 4.56 -0.56 -4.05
N THR A 237 3.64 -1.05 -3.23
CA THR A 237 2.83 -2.23 -3.53
C THR A 237 1.93 -1.99 -4.74
N PHE A 238 1.22 -0.86 -4.78
CA PHE A 238 0.35 -0.51 -5.90
C PHE A 238 1.12 -0.32 -7.20
N GLN A 239 2.26 0.37 -7.16
CA GLN A 239 3.11 0.55 -8.33
C GLN A 239 3.71 -0.77 -8.82
N THR A 240 4.05 -1.70 -7.91
CA THR A 240 4.54 -3.03 -8.29
C THR A 240 3.41 -3.88 -8.90
N MET A 241 2.20 -3.80 -8.35
CA MET A 241 1.05 -4.54 -8.85
C MET A 241 0.54 -4.04 -10.20
N GLN A 242 0.50 -2.72 -10.40
CA GLN A 242 0.00 -1.97 -11.57
C GLN A 242 -1.47 -2.26 -11.94
N THR A 243 -1.92 -3.49 -11.82
CA THR A 243 -3.27 -3.91 -12.17
C THR A 243 -3.83 -4.90 -11.16
N TRP A 244 -5.15 -5.00 -11.06
CA TRP A 244 -5.89 -6.02 -10.33
C TRP A 244 -6.82 -6.79 -11.27
N GLY A 245 -6.94 -8.11 -11.09
CA GLY A 245 -7.70 -9.00 -11.95
C GLY A 245 -6.84 -9.62 -13.06
N GLU A 246 -7.47 -10.38 -13.94
CA GLU A 246 -6.81 -11.13 -15.01
C GLU A 246 -7.41 -10.81 -16.37
N GLY A 247 -6.59 -10.90 -17.43
CA GLY A 247 -7.01 -10.74 -18.82
C GLY A 247 -7.63 -9.36 -19.10
N GLU A 248 -8.66 -9.34 -19.92
CA GLU A 248 -9.36 -8.11 -20.33
C GLU A 248 -10.16 -7.44 -19.22
N SER A 249 -10.46 -8.15 -18.12
CA SER A 249 -11.16 -7.60 -16.97
C SER A 249 -10.23 -6.91 -15.96
N ALA A 250 -8.92 -7.01 -16.15
CA ALA A 250 -7.95 -6.38 -15.27
C ALA A 250 -8.16 -4.86 -15.21
N LYS A 251 -8.13 -4.31 -13.99
CA LYS A 251 -8.28 -2.89 -13.72
C LYS A 251 -6.93 -2.29 -13.37
N GLU A 252 -6.59 -1.15 -13.96
CA GLU A 252 -5.41 -0.39 -13.57
C GLU A 252 -5.55 0.14 -12.14
N LEU A 253 -4.45 0.19 -11.42
CA LEU A 253 -4.34 0.81 -10.09
C LEU A 253 -3.78 2.23 -10.30
N LYS A 254 -4.60 3.26 -10.06
CA LYS A 254 -4.22 4.65 -10.32
C LYS A 254 -4.19 5.50 -9.06
N ASN A 255 -3.05 6.10 -8.80
CA ASN A 255 -2.92 7.11 -7.76
C ASN A 255 -3.66 8.38 -8.18
N VAL A 256 -4.55 8.90 -7.33
CA VAL A 256 -5.34 10.11 -7.63
C VAL A 256 -4.48 11.38 -7.78
N ALA A 257 -3.26 11.38 -7.22
CA ALA A 257 -2.29 12.44 -7.40
C ALA A 257 -1.45 12.29 -8.69
N SER A 258 -1.73 11.29 -9.55
CA SER A 258 -1.11 11.18 -10.87
C SER A 258 -1.72 12.16 -11.87
N GLY A 259 -0.94 12.50 -12.90
CA GLY A 259 -1.35 13.45 -13.94
C GLY A 259 -2.60 13.01 -14.72
N ASP A 260 -2.64 11.75 -15.20
CA ASP A 260 -3.75 11.21 -16.00
C ASP A 260 -4.51 10.13 -15.22
N LEU A 261 -5.71 10.46 -14.75
CA LEU A 261 -6.60 9.52 -14.10
C LEU A 261 -7.47 8.72 -15.07
N GLY A 262 -7.59 9.17 -16.32
CA GLY A 262 -8.51 8.60 -17.31
C GLY A 262 -9.97 8.80 -16.95
N LEU A 263 -10.26 9.82 -16.15
CA LEU A 263 -11.61 10.21 -15.74
C LEU A 263 -12.20 11.27 -16.64
N GLU A 264 -11.33 12.05 -17.26
CA GLU A 264 -11.68 13.18 -18.09
C GLU A 264 -12.17 12.70 -19.47
N THR A 265 -13.19 13.34 -19.96
CA THR A 265 -13.61 13.22 -21.36
C THR A 265 -12.58 13.89 -22.27
N GLU A 266 -12.56 13.50 -23.54
CA GLU A 266 -11.69 14.15 -24.54
C GLU A 266 -11.99 15.66 -24.66
N ASP A 267 -13.24 16.06 -24.48
CA ASP A 267 -13.66 17.46 -24.50
C ASP A 267 -13.12 18.22 -23.26
N GLU A 268 -13.15 17.63 -22.08
CA GLU A 268 -12.57 18.21 -20.84
C GLU A 268 -11.05 18.35 -20.96
N LYS A 269 -10.36 17.33 -21.46
CA LYS A 269 -8.91 17.38 -21.70
C LYS A 269 -8.56 18.50 -22.68
N LYS A 270 -9.26 18.54 -23.81
CA LYS A 270 -9.04 19.56 -24.82
C LYS A 270 -9.32 20.97 -24.29
N ALA A 271 -10.40 21.15 -23.54
CA ALA A 271 -10.72 22.44 -22.94
C ALA A 271 -9.62 22.91 -21.96
N ALA A 272 -9.08 22.00 -21.14
CA ALA A 272 -7.98 22.32 -20.22
C ALA A 272 -6.67 22.63 -20.97
N GLU A 273 -6.36 21.87 -22.04
CA GLU A 273 -5.22 22.16 -22.91
C GLU A 273 -5.33 23.51 -23.61
N ASP A 274 -6.48 23.83 -24.18
CA ASP A 274 -6.73 25.09 -24.87
C ASP A 274 -6.65 26.25 -23.87
N ALA A 275 -7.25 26.12 -22.68
CA ALA A 275 -7.16 27.12 -21.61
C ALA A 275 -5.70 27.28 -21.09
N THR A 276 -4.92 26.19 -21.05
CA THR A 276 -3.50 26.27 -20.70
C THR A 276 -2.72 27.03 -21.76
N LYS A 277 -2.95 26.78 -23.05
CA LYS A 277 -2.30 27.50 -24.17
C LYS A 277 -2.69 28.99 -24.20
N GLU A 278 -3.97 29.32 -23.99
CA GLU A 278 -4.44 30.71 -23.92
C GLU A 278 -3.76 31.50 -22.79
N ASN A 279 -3.33 30.84 -21.73
CA ASN A 279 -2.68 31.46 -20.59
C ASN A 279 -1.16 31.11 -20.51
N GLU A 280 -0.54 30.71 -21.61
CA GLU A 280 0.87 30.30 -21.67
C GLU A 280 1.82 31.34 -21.07
N GLY A 281 1.57 32.64 -21.32
CA GLY A 281 2.39 33.73 -20.74
C GLY A 281 2.32 33.80 -19.22
N LEU A 282 1.14 33.60 -18.62
CA LEU A 282 0.97 33.55 -17.16
C LEU A 282 1.64 32.31 -16.59
N PHE A 283 1.37 31.15 -17.15
CA PHE A 283 1.92 29.89 -16.63
C PHE A 283 3.44 29.79 -16.83
N GLY A 284 3.97 30.38 -17.92
CA GLY A 284 5.41 30.56 -18.10
C GLY A 284 6.06 31.40 -17.01
N ALA A 285 5.46 32.55 -16.67
CA ALA A 285 5.92 33.41 -15.58
C ALA A 285 5.85 32.71 -14.22
N MET A 286 4.76 31.97 -13.94
CA MET A 286 4.66 31.16 -12.73
C MET A 286 5.70 30.06 -12.67
N LYS A 287 5.96 29.34 -13.77
CA LYS A 287 7.00 28.30 -13.86
C LYS A 287 8.38 28.91 -13.63
N GLU A 288 8.69 30.05 -14.24
CA GLU A 288 9.96 30.77 -14.01
C GLU A 288 10.15 31.15 -12.53
N ALA A 289 9.07 31.64 -11.89
CA ALA A 289 9.09 32.00 -10.47
C ALA A 289 9.32 30.79 -9.54
N LEU A 290 8.80 29.60 -9.90
CA LEU A 290 8.93 28.36 -9.13
C LEU A 290 10.22 27.57 -9.47
N GLY A 291 10.89 27.89 -10.57
CA GLY A 291 12.14 27.25 -10.98
C GLY A 291 12.01 25.74 -11.13
N ASP A 292 12.94 24.99 -10.54
CA ASP A 292 12.99 23.53 -10.64
C ASP A 292 12.02 22.80 -9.70
N SER A 293 11.23 23.56 -8.92
CA SER A 293 10.24 22.97 -7.99
C SER A 293 9.06 22.31 -8.71
N VAL A 294 8.78 22.70 -9.96
CA VAL A 294 7.75 22.11 -10.80
C VAL A 294 8.28 21.91 -12.23
N THR A 295 7.77 20.94 -12.95
CA THR A 295 8.07 20.74 -14.37
C THR A 295 7.26 21.67 -15.27
N LYS A 296 6.00 21.87 -14.90
CA LYS A 296 5.07 22.78 -15.60
C LYS A 296 3.97 23.31 -14.68
N VAL A 297 3.27 24.36 -15.16
CA VAL A 297 2.02 24.86 -14.62
C VAL A 297 0.95 24.71 -15.69
N ALA A 298 -0.24 24.20 -15.32
CA ALA A 298 -1.33 23.96 -16.27
C ALA A 298 -2.70 24.18 -15.63
N VAL A 299 -3.75 24.24 -16.43
CA VAL A 299 -5.14 24.22 -15.94
C VAL A 299 -5.49 22.82 -15.48
N SER A 300 -6.08 22.69 -14.29
CA SER A 300 -6.53 21.43 -13.73
C SER A 300 -7.77 20.90 -14.44
N THR A 301 -7.78 19.60 -14.72
CA THR A 301 -8.98 18.86 -15.12
C THR A 301 -9.72 18.29 -13.92
N LYS A 302 -9.08 18.27 -12.75
CA LYS A 302 -9.60 17.70 -11.50
C LYS A 302 -10.35 18.71 -10.65
N LEU A 303 -9.99 20.00 -10.78
CA LEU A 303 -10.55 21.10 -10.01
C LEU A 303 -11.39 21.97 -10.96
N ALA A 304 -12.70 21.70 -11.05
CA ALA A 304 -13.56 22.30 -12.06
C ALA A 304 -14.60 23.29 -11.50
N THR A 305 -14.71 23.46 -10.17
CA THR A 305 -15.70 24.36 -9.55
C THR A 305 -15.04 25.49 -8.78
N ALA A 306 -15.76 26.62 -8.62
CA ALA A 306 -15.24 27.78 -7.90
C ALA A 306 -15.01 27.51 -6.39
N GLU A 307 -15.72 26.56 -5.83
CA GLU A 307 -15.62 26.13 -4.42
C GLU A 307 -14.52 25.13 -4.18
N ALA A 308 -13.99 24.50 -5.24
CA ALA A 308 -12.87 23.59 -5.13
C ALA A 308 -11.57 24.33 -4.80
N ALA A 309 -10.53 23.60 -4.42
CA ALA A 309 -9.22 24.21 -4.10
C ALA A 309 -8.70 25.07 -5.27
N PRO A 310 -7.94 26.14 -5.00
CA PRO A 310 -7.39 27.02 -6.04
C PRO A 310 -6.33 26.35 -6.91
N ALA A 311 -5.64 25.36 -6.36
CA ALA A 311 -4.60 24.59 -7.03
C ALA A 311 -4.42 23.23 -6.36
N CYS A 312 -3.84 22.28 -7.07
CA CYS A 312 -3.31 21.03 -6.55
C CYS A 312 -1.95 20.72 -7.19
N ILE A 313 -1.22 19.80 -6.59
CA ILE A 313 0.00 19.24 -7.17
C ILE A 313 -0.28 17.80 -7.60
N THR A 314 0.18 17.47 -8.79
CA THR A 314 0.23 16.11 -9.30
C THR A 314 1.66 15.74 -9.69
N ALA A 315 1.92 14.47 -9.81
CA ALA A 315 3.20 13.95 -10.28
C ALA A 315 3.04 13.25 -11.62
N GLU A 316 3.97 13.52 -12.53
CA GLU A 316 4.14 12.77 -13.77
C GLU A 316 5.33 11.80 -13.62
N GLY A 317 5.37 10.74 -14.44
CA GLY A 317 6.48 9.78 -14.41
C GLY A 317 6.38 8.74 -13.27
N PRO A 318 7.47 8.02 -13.01
CA PRO A 318 7.46 6.83 -12.14
C PRO A 318 7.56 7.13 -10.62
N VAL A 319 7.91 8.35 -10.23
CA VAL A 319 8.06 8.72 -8.81
C VAL A 319 6.84 9.53 -8.39
N SER A 320 6.01 8.96 -7.52
CA SER A 320 4.87 9.69 -6.94
C SER A 320 5.31 10.64 -5.83
N LEU A 321 4.43 11.58 -5.45
CA LEU A 321 4.67 12.50 -4.33
C LEU A 321 4.93 11.74 -3.02
N GLU A 322 4.16 10.70 -2.75
CA GLU A 322 4.32 9.89 -1.54
C GLU A 322 5.61 9.06 -1.56
N MET A 323 6.00 8.51 -2.70
CA MET A 323 7.31 7.85 -2.84
C MET A 323 8.46 8.80 -2.54
N GLU A 324 8.45 9.99 -3.13
CA GLU A 324 9.47 11.02 -2.86
C GLU A 324 9.55 11.32 -1.37
N LYS A 325 8.40 11.53 -0.72
CA LYS A 325 8.30 11.81 0.72
C LYS A 325 8.91 10.67 1.55
N ILE A 326 8.52 9.42 1.30
CA ILE A 326 9.01 8.26 2.04
C ILE A 326 10.52 8.09 1.82
N LEU A 327 10.98 8.13 0.57
CA LEU A 327 12.38 7.94 0.23
C LEU A 327 13.28 9.05 0.80
N SER A 328 12.79 10.29 0.86
CA SER A 328 13.52 11.41 1.46
C SER A 328 13.75 11.28 2.98
N GLN A 329 12.94 10.46 3.66
CA GLN A 329 13.07 10.20 5.10
C GLN A 329 13.98 8.99 5.42
N MET A 330 14.42 8.24 4.41
CA MET A 330 15.29 7.07 4.62
C MET A 330 16.75 7.49 4.85
N PRO A 331 17.38 7.11 5.98
CA PRO A 331 18.72 7.60 6.35
C PRO A 331 19.84 7.27 5.37
N ASP A 332 19.71 6.17 4.63
CA ASP A 332 20.77 5.60 3.79
C ASP A 332 20.59 5.89 2.29
N MET A 333 19.59 6.69 1.89
CA MET A 333 19.23 6.89 0.47
C MET A 333 19.99 8.02 -0.24
N GLY A 334 20.91 8.73 0.40
CA GLY A 334 21.61 9.85 -0.25
C GLY A 334 20.63 10.90 -0.77
N GLU A 335 20.74 11.30 -2.03
CA GLU A 335 19.79 12.22 -2.66
C GLU A 335 18.58 11.42 -3.16
N ALA A 336 17.43 11.58 -2.49
CA ALA A 336 16.21 10.90 -2.86
C ALA A 336 15.71 11.32 -4.27
N PRO A 337 15.14 10.39 -5.06
CA PRO A 337 14.56 10.75 -6.34
C PRO A 337 13.39 11.73 -6.14
N LYS A 338 13.34 12.77 -6.97
CA LYS A 338 12.27 13.77 -6.97
C LYS A 338 11.19 13.38 -7.97
N SER A 339 9.94 13.70 -7.62
CA SER A 339 8.80 13.56 -8.53
C SER A 339 8.77 14.71 -9.54
N ASP A 340 8.31 14.42 -10.74
CA ASP A 340 8.04 15.43 -11.77
C ASP A 340 6.73 16.16 -11.46
N ARG A 341 6.81 17.20 -10.62
CA ARG A 341 5.64 17.91 -10.09
C ARG A 341 5.02 18.83 -11.13
N VAL A 342 3.71 18.77 -11.23
CA VAL A 342 2.89 19.68 -12.01
C VAL A 342 2.02 20.48 -11.06
N LEU A 343 2.08 21.82 -11.13
CA LEU A 343 1.13 22.69 -10.44
C LEU A 343 -0.09 22.86 -11.32
N GLU A 344 -1.21 22.28 -10.92
CA GLU A 344 -2.48 22.38 -11.60
C GLU A 344 -3.32 23.51 -10.97
N ILE A 345 -3.74 24.47 -11.79
CA ILE A 345 -4.50 25.66 -11.36
C ILE A 345 -5.98 25.47 -11.68
N ASN A 346 -6.84 25.75 -10.74
CA ASN A 346 -8.28 25.78 -10.91
C ASN A 346 -8.72 27.06 -11.64
N ALA A 347 -9.04 26.95 -12.92
CA ALA A 347 -9.47 28.08 -13.74
C ALA A 347 -10.83 28.67 -13.34
N ALA A 348 -11.67 27.92 -12.62
CA ALA A 348 -12.96 28.40 -12.10
C ALA A 348 -12.82 29.17 -10.77
N HIS A 349 -11.70 29.00 -10.05
CA HIS A 349 -11.51 29.65 -8.76
C HIS A 349 -11.20 31.16 -8.91
N PRO A 350 -11.73 32.05 -8.04
CA PRO A 350 -11.51 33.50 -8.13
C PRO A 350 -10.04 33.95 -8.16
N VAL A 351 -9.14 33.17 -7.57
CA VAL A 351 -7.68 33.46 -7.59
C VAL A 351 -7.11 33.47 -9.00
N PHE A 352 -7.68 32.70 -9.93
CA PHE A 352 -7.23 32.65 -11.32
C PHE A 352 -7.47 34.01 -12.02
N ALA A 353 -8.63 34.62 -11.81
CA ALA A 353 -8.91 35.97 -12.33
C ALA A 353 -7.92 37.02 -11.74
N THR A 354 -7.57 36.88 -10.47
CA THR A 354 -6.55 37.76 -9.82
C THR A 354 -5.17 37.59 -10.46
N LEU A 355 -4.76 36.36 -10.77
CA LEU A 355 -3.50 36.07 -11.45
C LEU A 355 -3.47 36.67 -12.87
N LYS A 356 -4.57 36.50 -13.64
CA LYS A 356 -4.69 37.08 -14.98
C LYS A 356 -4.59 38.61 -14.94
N ALA A 357 -5.32 39.27 -14.03
CA ALA A 357 -5.27 40.71 -13.87
C ALA A 357 -3.86 41.21 -13.49
N ALA A 358 -3.13 40.48 -12.66
CA ALA A 358 -1.75 40.81 -12.32
C ALA A 358 -0.80 40.68 -13.52
N GLN A 359 -0.97 39.64 -14.32
CA GLN A 359 -0.21 39.43 -15.56
C GLN A 359 -0.49 40.53 -16.59
N GLU A 360 -1.75 40.89 -16.79
CA GLU A 360 -2.17 41.97 -17.71
C GLU A 360 -1.65 43.33 -17.28
N ALA A 361 -1.57 43.58 -15.97
CA ALA A 361 -0.99 44.80 -15.40
C ALA A 361 0.55 44.83 -15.43
N GLY A 362 1.22 43.74 -15.84
CA GLY A 362 2.68 43.62 -15.81
C GLY A 362 3.27 43.53 -14.39
N ASP A 363 2.46 43.15 -13.38
CA ASP A 363 2.86 43.01 -11.98
C ASP A 363 3.51 41.65 -11.73
N ALA A 364 4.75 41.52 -12.18
CA ALA A 364 5.52 40.26 -12.08
C ALA A 364 5.75 39.82 -10.63
N GLU A 365 5.93 40.77 -9.69
CA GLU A 365 6.11 40.43 -8.28
C GLU A 365 4.86 39.81 -7.66
N LYS A 366 3.68 40.30 -8.04
CA LYS A 366 2.43 39.74 -7.58
C LYS A 366 2.21 38.34 -8.17
N VAL A 367 2.49 38.11 -9.46
CA VAL A 367 2.41 36.79 -10.10
C VAL A 367 3.35 35.82 -9.39
N LYS A 368 4.59 36.21 -9.10
CA LYS A 368 5.58 35.40 -8.37
C LYS A 368 5.10 35.04 -6.95
N THR A 369 4.59 36.02 -6.24
CA THR A 369 4.06 35.83 -4.87
C THR A 369 2.91 34.82 -4.86
N TYR A 370 1.93 34.99 -5.76
CA TYR A 370 0.80 34.08 -5.84
C TYR A 370 1.19 32.67 -6.33
N ALA A 371 2.11 32.57 -7.28
CA ALA A 371 2.65 31.28 -7.71
C ALA A 371 3.28 30.52 -6.55
N SER A 372 4.13 31.18 -5.77
CA SER A 372 4.75 30.59 -4.58
C SER A 372 3.72 30.20 -3.52
N LEU A 373 2.73 31.05 -3.26
CA LEU A 373 1.68 30.76 -2.27
C LEU A 373 0.83 29.53 -2.68
N LEU A 374 0.38 29.47 -3.93
CA LEU A 374 -0.42 28.36 -4.43
C LEU A 374 0.34 27.05 -4.43
N TYR A 375 1.62 27.09 -4.82
CA TYR A 375 2.50 25.92 -4.79
C TYR A 375 2.69 25.41 -3.37
N ASN A 376 3.08 26.27 -2.43
CA ASN A 376 3.32 25.87 -1.05
C ASN A 376 2.02 25.43 -0.34
N GLN A 377 0.88 26.07 -0.66
CA GLN A 377 -0.43 25.61 -0.16
C GLN A 377 -0.75 24.21 -0.66
N ALA A 378 -0.51 23.93 -1.94
CA ALA A 378 -0.76 22.62 -2.52
C ALA A 378 0.17 21.55 -1.92
N LEU A 379 1.46 21.87 -1.68
CA LEU A 379 2.37 20.99 -0.94
C LEU A 379 1.85 20.64 0.46
N LEU A 380 1.38 21.65 1.21
CA LEU A 380 0.81 21.42 2.55
C LEU A 380 -0.41 20.51 2.52
N VAL A 381 -1.27 20.67 1.52
CA VAL A 381 -2.46 19.82 1.34
C VAL A 381 -2.04 18.38 1.11
N GLU A 382 -1.05 18.13 0.25
CA GLU A 382 -0.50 16.79 -0.03
C GLU A 382 0.38 16.23 1.10
N GLY A 383 0.72 17.05 2.13
CA GLY A 383 1.56 16.60 3.23
C GLY A 383 3.05 16.58 2.95
N MET A 384 3.42 17.29 1.92
CA MET A 384 4.82 17.50 1.60
C MET A 384 5.44 18.58 2.49
N PRO A 385 6.72 18.44 2.84
CA PRO A 385 7.40 19.49 3.61
C PRO A 385 7.59 20.75 2.76
N LEU A 386 7.46 21.92 3.39
CA LEU A 386 7.83 23.20 2.78
C LEU A 386 9.34 23.43 2.91
N GLU A 387 9.98 23.96 1.88
CA GLU A 387 11.40 24.37 1.93
C GLU A 387 11.61 25.53 2.93
N ASP A 388 10.74 26.54 2.89
CA ASP A 388 10.76 27.70 3.80
C ASP A 388 9.36 28.01 4.36
N PRO A 389 8.97 27.33 5.47
CA PRO A 389 7.69 27.59 6.13
C PRO A 389 7.53 29.02 6.65
N VAL A 390 8.65 29.68 7.00
CA VAL A 390 8.65 31.06 7.54
C VAL A 390 8.34 32.06 6.43
N ALA A 391 8.98 31.91 5.27
CA ALA A 391 8.67 32.75 4.10
C ALA A 391 7.22 32.59 3.67
N PHE A 392 6.70 31.36 3.65
CA PHE A 392 5.29 31.08 3.36
C PHE A 392 4.35 31.79 4.35
N ALA A 393 4.58 31.65 5.65
CA ALA A 393 3.76 32.30 6.68
C ALA A 393 3.77 33.83 6.55
N ASN A 394 4.93 34.42 6.28
CA ASN A 394 5.07 35.86 6.08
C ASN A 394 4.33 36.35 4.81
N ALA A 395 4.39 35.56 3.72
CA ALA A 395 3.67 35.87 2.50
C ALA A 395 2.15 35.83 2.70
N VAL A 396 1.64 34.82 3.43
CA VAL A 396 0.22 34.77 3.83
C VAL A 396 -0.17 35.99 4.66
N ALA A 397 0.64 36.34 5.70
CA ALA A 397 0.37 37.51 6.56
C ALA A 397 0.36 38.83 5.79
N SER A 398 1.14 38.95 4.71
CA SER A 398 1.17 40.14 3.87
C SER A 398 -0.13 40.40 3.11
N LEU A 399 -0.89 39.33 2.82
CA LEU A 399 -2.20 39.42 2.14
C LEU A 399 -3.34 39.79 3.10
N MET A 400 -3.12 39.73 4.41
CA MET A 400 -4.12 40.08 5.44
C MET A 400 -4.11 41.58 5.77
N LYS A 401 -3.30 42.34 5.08
CA LYS A 401 -3.23 43.81 5.18
C LYS A 401 -4.00 44.43 4.04
#